data_7df7b15abc8a1964954d488f4785f020
#
_entry.id   7df7b15abc8a1964954d488f4785f020
#
_cell.length_a   1.000
_cell.length_b   1.000
_cell.length_c   1.000
_cell.angle_alpha   90.00
_cell.angle_beta   90.00
_cell.angle_gamma   90.00
#
_symmetry.space_group_name_H-M   'P 1'
#
loop_
_entity.id
_entity.type
_entity.pdbx_description
1 polymer ?
#
loop_
_entity_poly.entity_id
_entity_poly.type
_entity_poly.pdbx_seq_one_letter_code
_entity_poly.pdbx_strand_id
1 'polypeptide(L)'
;GTGKNKIESRVVMFTHDNSEFRLVTNLPIKSTEIEGVSDEEIAEIYKKRWQIELLWKFLKMHLKLNRLIAKNENAIAIQIYTCIIAYLILKLLVIPKEAGTTMLDKLRYLQAFMCEKISYVHWLRELALR
;
A
#
# COMPACT_ATOMS: atom_id res chain seq x y z
N GLY A 1 29.01 -35.60 -0.73
CA GLY A 1 29.43 -34.24 -1.04
C GLY A 1 28.27 -33.28 -1.06
N THR A 2 28.04 -32.53 0.01
CA THR A 2 27.02 -31.49 0.08
C THR A 2 27.51 -30.29 -0.72
N GLY A 3 27.00 -30.13 -1.94
CA GLY A 3 27.22 -28.91 -2.73
C GLY A 3 26.65 -27.71 -1.98
N LYS A 4 27.52 -26.89 -1.43
CA LYS A 4 27.10 -25.59 -0.91
C LYS A 4 26.72 -24.72 -2.09
N ASN A 5 25.44 -24.46 -2.26
CA ASN A 5 24.95 -23.47 -3.22
C ASN A 5 25.54 -22.11 -2.78
N LYS A 6 26.56 -21.64 -3.48
CA LYS A 6 27.16 -20.33 -3.27
C LYS A 6 26.20 -19.31 -3.87
N ILE A 7 25.53 -18.54 -3.01
CA ILE A 7 24.70 -17.43 -3.44
C ILE A 7 25.58 -16.19 -3.49
N GLU A 8 25.75 -15.63 -4.67
CA GLU A 8 26.40 -14.33 -4.83
C GLU A 8 25.40 -13.26 -4.44
N SER A 9 25.84 -12.32 -3.61
CA SER A 9 25.03 -11.21 -3.17
C SER A 9 25.86 -9.94 -3.16
N ARG A 10 25.22 -8.80 -3.44
CA ARG A 10 25.83 -7.47 -3.34
C ARG A 10 25.13 -6.61 -2.30
N VAL A 11 25.83 -5.63 -1.79
CA VAL A 11 25.30 -4.63 -0.86
C VAL A 11 25.10 -3.33 -1.63
N VAL A 12 23.89 -2.82 -1.63
CA VAL A 12 23.52 -1.52 -2.20
C VAL A 12 23.33 -0.54 -1.05
N MET A 13 24.00 0.60 -1.10
CA MET A 13 23.89 1.67 -0.11
C MET A 13 23.24 2.89 -0.74
N PHE A 14 22.22 3.44 -0.07
CA PHE A 14 21.58 4.69 -0.50
C PHE A 14 21.10 5.50 0.71
N THR A 15 20.96 6.79 0.52
CA THR A 15 20.47 7.71 1.56
C THR A 15 19.04 8.13 1.24
N HIS A 16 18.16 8.10 2.24
CA HIS A 16 16.79 8.59 2.16
C HIS A 16 16.42 9.26 3.49
N ASP A 17 15.86 10.48 3.42
CA ASP A 17 15.48 11.27 4.60
C ASP A 17 16.61 11.38 5.67
N ASN A 18 17.83 11.67 5.22
CA ASN A 18 19.05 11.74 6.05
C ASN A 18 19.42 10.44 6.78
N SER A 19 18.86 9.31 6.37
CA SER A 19 19.18 7.98 6.89
C SER A 19 19.88 7.15 5.83
N GLU A 20 20.98 6.46 6.22
CA GLU A 20 21.66 5.50 5.37
C GLU A 20 20.96 4.15 5.43
N PHE A 21 20.70 3.58 4.26
CA PHE A 21 20.14 2.25 4.10
C PHE A 21 21.16 1.34 3.41
N ARG A 22 21.26 0.11 3.91
CA ARG A 22 22.11 -0.94 3.33
C ARG A 22 21.22 -2.14 2.99
N LEU A 23 21.14 -2.43 1.71
CA LEU A 23 20.34 -3.56 1.21
C LEU A 23 21.26 -4.64 0.68
N VAL A 24 20.96 -5.87 1.02
CA VAL A 24 21.62 -7.05 0.43
C VAL A 24 20.68 -7.63 -0.63
N THR A 25 21.20 -7.83 -1.83
CA THR A 25 20.44 -8.40 -2.95
C THR A 25 21.26 -9.43 -3.70
N ASN A 26 20.59 -10.42 -4.27
CA ASN A 26 21.16 -11.39 -5.19
C ASN A 26 20.85 -11.08 -6.66
N LEU A 27 20.22 -9.92 -6.93
CA LEU A 27 19.95 -9.49 -8.30
C LEU A 27 21.26 -9.13 -9.01
N PRO A 28 21.43 -9.54 -10.28
CA PRO A 28 22.63 -9.25 -11.04
C PRO A 28 22.81 -7.75 -11.26
N ILE A 29 24.06 -7.32 -11.38
CA ILE A 29 24.40 -5.93 -11.69
C ILE A 29 24.08 -5.69 -13.18
N LYS A 30 23.41 -4.57 -13.47
CA LYS A 30 23.19 -4.13 -14.84
C LYS A 30 24.53 -3.74 -15.47
N SER A 31 24.92 -4.41 -16.53
CA SER A 31 26.09 -4.09 -17.35
C SER A 31 25.72 -4.09 -18.82
N THR A 32 26.63 -3.68 -19.70
CA THR A 32 26.44 -3.68 -21.17
C THR A 32 26.12 -5.05 -21.74
N GLU A 33 26.53 -6.12 -21.04
CA GLU A 33 26.37 -7.51 -21.52
C GLU A 33 25.38 -8.33 -20.68
N ILE A 34 24.99 -7.83 -19.48
CA ILE A 34 24.12 -8.56 -18.55
C ILE A 34 22.87 -7.71 -18.29
N GLU A 35 21.70 -8.29 -18.58
CA GLU A 35 20.42 -7.73 -18.16
C GLU A 35 20.31 -7.84 -16.63
N GLY A 36 20.59 -6.76 -15.95
CA GLY A 36 20.61 -6.67 -14.49
C GLY A 36 19.82 -5.46 -13.98
N VAL A 37 19.89 -5.21 -12.68
CA VAL A 37 19.21 -4.11 -12.00
C VAL A 37 20.25 -3.14 -11.45
N SER A 38 20.07 -1.83 -11.71
CA SER A 38 20.97 -0.80 -11.17
C SER A 38 20.74 -0.59 -9.68
N ASP A 39 21.65 0.10 -9.01
CA ASP A 39 21.54 0.40 -7.59
C ASP A 39 20.40 1.38 -7.32
N GLU A 40 20.14 2.32 -8.24
CA GLU A 40 19.03 3.26 -8.18
C GLU A 40 17.69 2.54 -8.33
N GLU A 41 17.58 1.60 -9.25
CA GLU A 41 16.36 0.78 -9.44
C GLU A 41 16.09 -0.07 -8.19
N ILE A 42 17.11 -0.62 -7.55
CA ILE A 42 16.98 -1.37 -6.28
C ILE A 42 16.49 -0.45 -5.16
N ALA A 43 17.03 0.76 -5.06
CA ALA A 43 16.60 1.74 -4.08
C ALA A 43 15.12 2.14 -4.29
N GLU A 44 14.68 2.30 -5.55
CA GLU A 44 13.27 2.58 -5.86
C GLU A 44 12.35 1.41 -5.51
N ILE A 45 12.74 0.18 -5.83
CA ILE A 45 11.97 -1.02 -5.47
C ILE A 45 11.80 -1.07 -3.95
N TYR A 46 12.87 -0.81 -3.19
CA TYR A 46 12.81 -0.81 -1.74
C TYR A 46 11.91 0.30 -1.18
N LYS A 47 11.95 1.50 -1.75
CA LYS A 47 11.02 2.59 -1.39
C LYS A 47 9.56 2.20 -1.63
N LYS A 48 9.28 1.50 -2.73
CA LYS A 48 7.92 0.99 -3.02
C LYS A 48 7.45 -0.05 -1.99
N ARG A 49 8.37 -0.84 -1.42
CA ARG A 49 8.05 -1.78 -0.33
C ARG A 49 7.46 -1.06 0.89
N TRP A 50 7.96 0.13 1.22
CA TRP A 50 7.43 0.92 2.31
C TRP A 50 5.95 1.28 2.16
N GLN A 51 5.47 1.41 0.93
CA GLN A 51 4.05 1.66 0.66
C GLN A 51 3.15 0.50 1.13
N ILE A 52 3.66 -0.73 1.11
CA ILE A 52 2.94 -1.89 1.62
C ILE A 52 2.77 -1.79 3.15
N GLU A 53 3.80 -1.35 3.85
CA GLU A 53 3.73 -1.14 5.31
C GLU A 53 2.73 -0.04 5.67
N LEU A 54 2.73 1.07 4.92
CA LEU A 54 1.74 2.15 5.09
C LEU A 54 0.32 1.67 4.81
N LEU A 55 0.12 0.84 3.79
CA LEU A 55 -1.17 0.19 3.51
C LEU A 55 -1.62 -0.64 4.71
N TRP A 56 -0.79 -1.57 5.18
CA TRP A 56 -1.11 -2.42 6.33
C TRP A 56 -1.39 -1.61 7.59
N LYS A 57 -0.60 -0.57 7.83
CA LYS A 57 -0.83 0.36 8.95
C LYS A 57 -2.22 1.00 8.85
N PHE A 58 -2.60 1.51 7.67
CA PHE A 58 -3.92 2.09 7.45
C PHE A 58 -5.05 1.09 7.68
N LEU A 59 -4.96 -0.11 7.10
CA LEU A 59 -5.97 -1.18 7.26
C LEU A 59 -6.16 -1.56 8.74
N LYS A 60 -5.06 -1.70 9.49
CA LYS A 60 -5.11 -2.06 10.90
C LYS A 60 -5.67 -0.93 11.79
N MET A 61 -5.23 0.30 11.57
CA MET A 61 -5.59 1.44 12.43
C MET A 61 -6.98 1.98 12.14
N HIS A 62 -7.37 2.06 10.88
CA HIS A 62 -8.57 2.78 10.46
C HIS A 62 -9.70 1.87 10.00
N LEU A 63 -9.39 0.72 9.41
CA LEU A 63 -10.39 -0.26 8.94
C LEU A 63 -10.52 -1.47 9.87
N LYS A 64 -9.94 -1.40 11.08
CA LYS A 64 -10.08 -2.39 12.17
C LYS A 64 -9.68 -3.82 11.78
N LEU A 65 -8.74 -3.98 10.83
CA LEU A 65 -8.25 -5.29 10.42
C LEU A 65 -7.48 -6.02 11.54
N ASN A 66 -7.09 -5.32 12.61
CA ASN A 66 -6.46 -5.89 13.79
C ASN A 66 -7.41 -6.67 14.71
N ARG A 67 -8.72 -6.59 14.48
CA ARG A 67 -9.76 -7.32 15.21
C ARG A 67 -10.46 -8.30 14.28
N LEU A 68 -10.06 -9.57 14.35
CA LEU A 68 -10.75 -10.62 13.61
C LEU A 68 -12.11 -10.87 14.27
N ILE A 69 -13.19 -10.79 13.48
CA ILE A 69 -14.57 -10.97 13.95
C ILE A 69 -14.87 -12.45 14.17
N ALA A 70 -14.23 -13.31 13.39
CA ALA A 70 -14.43 -14.75 13.45
C ALA A 70 -13.11 -15.52 13.37
N LYS A 71 -13.14 -16.78 13.77
CA LYS A 71 -11.98 -17.69 13.72
C LYS A 71 -11.98 -18.59 12.46
N ASN A 72 -13.05 -18.55 11.68
CA ASN A 72 -13.18 -19.34 10.47
C ASN A 72 -12.36 -18.69 9.33
N GLU A 73 -11.61 -19.47 8.57
CA GLU A 73 -10.75 -19.01 7.48
C GLU A 73 -11.52 -18.19 6.42
N ASN A 74 -12.72 -18.65 6.04
CA ASN A 74 -13.54 -17.93 5.07
C ASN A 74 -13.97 -16.55 5.59
N ALA A 75 -14.36 -16.45 6.87
CA ALA A 75 -14.74 -15.19 7.48
C ALA A 75 -13.56 -14.22 7.60
N ILE A 76 -12.37 -14.73 7.90
CA ILE A 76 -11.13 -13.95 7.93
C ILE A 76 -10.82 -13.42 6.51
N ALA A 77 -10.91 -14.29 5.50
CA ALA A 77 -10.70 -13.89 4.11
C ALA A 77 -11.67 -12.80 3.65
N ILE A 78 -12.96 -12.95 3.97
CA ILE A 78 -14.00 -11.95 3.68
C ILE A 78 -13.66 -10.61 4.37
N GLN A 79 -13.25 -10.63 5.64
CA GLN A 79 -12.87 -9.41 6.36
C GLN A 79 -11.68 -8.71 5.70
N ILE A 80 -10.65 -9.47 5.31
CA ILE A 80 -9.47 -8.92 4.63
C ILE A 80 -9.87 -8.27 3.30
N TYR A 81 -10.64 -8.99 2.47
CA TYR A 81 -11.09 -8.47 1.17
C TYR A 81 -11.97 -7.23 1.33
N THR A 82 -12.87 -7.23 2.31
CA THR A 82 -13.72 -6.05 2.60
C THR A 82 -12.88 -4.83 2.97
N CYS A 83 -11.85 -4.99 3.79
CA CYS A 83 -10.94 -3.91 4.14
C CYS A 83 -10.14 -3.40 2.91
N ILE A 84 -9.69 -4.30 2.05
CA ILE A 84 -8.98 -3.94 0.82
C ILE A 84 -9.91 -3.18 -0.14
N ILE A 85 -11.13 -3.66 -0.33
CA ILE A 85 -12.14 -3.00 -1.16
C ILE A 85 -12.46 -1.60 -0.62
N ALA A 86 -12.68 -1.46 0.69
CA ALA A 86 -12.90 -0.16 1.32
C ALA A 86 -11.71 0.78 1.10
N TYR A 87 -10.48 0.30 1.23
CA TYR A 87 -9.29 1.09 0.92
C TYR A 87 -9.24 1.55 -0.53
N LEU A 88 -9.56 0.67 -1.48
CA LEU A 88 -9.58 1.00 -2.91
C LEU A 88 -10.66 2.04 -3.22
N ILE A 89 -11.85 1.91 -2.63
CA ILE A 89 -12.91 2.93 -2.74
C ILE A 89 -12.41 4.28 -2.24
N LEU A 90 -11.76 4.33 -1.08
CA LEU A 90 -11.18 5.57 -0.56
C LEU A 90 -10.09 6.14 -1.47
N LYS A 91 -9.31 5.31 -2.15
CA LYS A 91 -8.32 5.75 -3.13
C LYS A 91 -8.98 6.47 -4.31
N LEU A 92 -10.08 5.93 -4.81
CA LEU A 92 -10.83 6.48 -5.95
C LEU A 92 -11.72 7.66 -5.54
N LEU A 93 -12.09 7.75 -4.26
CA LEU A 93 -12.99 8.79 -3.77
C LEU A 93 -12.35 10.18 -3.95
N VAL A 94 -13.07 11.07 -4.62
CA VAL A 94 -12.75 12.49 -4.71
C VAL A 94 -13.61 13.24 -3.69
N ILE A 95 -12.98 14.01 -2.82
CA ILE A 95 -13.67 14.86 -1.83
C ILE A 95 -13.31 16.33 -2.08
N PRO A 96 -14.14 17.28 -1.64
CA PRO A 96 -13.81 18.70 -1.70
C PRO A 96 -12.48 18.99 -0.99
N LYS A 97 -11.68 19.92 -1.53
CA LYS A 97 -10.35 20.26 -0.97
C LYS A 97 -10.44 20.77 0.45
N GLU A 98 -11.54 21.43 0.79
CA GLU A 98 -11.85 21.96 2.13
C GLU A 98 -12.01 20.84 3.17
N ALA A 99 -12.39 19.65 2.74
CA ALA A 99 -12.52 18.47 3.60
C ALA A 99 -11.18 17.75 3.84
N GLY A 100 -10.11 18.18 3.16
CA GLY A 100 -8.77 17.63 3.28
C GLY A 100 -8.32 16.82 2.06
N THR A 101 -7.11 16.30 2.12
CA THR A 101 -6.49 15.59 0.97
C THR A 101 -5.97 14.18 1.33
N THR A 102 -5.92 13.86 2.62
CA THR A 102 -5.37 12.59 3.09
C THR A 102 -6.40 11.45 3.00
N MET A 103 -5.90 10.21 3.02
CA MET A 103 -6.79 9.02 3.08
C MET A 103 -7.68 9.02 4.33
N LEU A 104 -7.17 9.58 5.44
CA LEU A 104 -7.94 9.68 6.67
C LEU A 104 -9.06 10.70 6.56
N ASP A 105 -8.81 11.83 5.89
CA ASP A 105 -9.84 12.84 5.63
C ASP A 105 -10.95 12.28 4.76
N LYS A 106 -10.62 11.52 3.73
CA LYS A 106 -11.59 10.82 2.89
C LYS A 106 -12.45 9.84 3.70
N LEU A 107 -11.84 9.09 4.62
CA LEU A 107 -12.56 8.18 5.50
C LEU A 107 -13.52 8.93 6.41
N ARG A 108 -13.06 10.02 7.04
CA ARG A 108 -13.91 10.87 7.92
C ARG A 108 -15.05 11.51 7.14
N TYR A 109 -14.76 12.02 5.95
CA TYR A 109 -15.77 12.58 5.07
C TYR A 109 -16.86 11.55 4.73
N LEU A 110 -16.45 10.34 4.31
CA LEU A 110 -17.38 9.26 4.01
C LEU A 110 -18.22 8.88 5.25
N GLN A 111 -17.59 8.77 6.43
CA GLN A 111 -18.29 8.44 7.68
C GLN A 111 -19.32 9.51 8.07
N ALA A 112 -19.02 10.79 7.87
CA ALA A 112 -19.96 11.87 8.14
C ALA A 112 -21.21 11.79 7.24
N PHE A 113 -21.02 11.45 5.97
CA PHE A 113 -22.13 11.35 5.01
C PHE A 113 -22.89 10.02 5.07
N MET A 114 -22.33 8.95 5.61
CA MET A 114 -23.04 7.67 5.76
C MET A 114 -24.26 7.76 6.67
N CYS A 115 -24.31 8.73 7.57
CA CYS A 115 -25.45 8.96 8.47
C CYS A 115 -26.51 9.90 7.88
N GLU A 116 -26.26 10.56 6.77
CA GLU A 116 -27.21 11.43 6.10
C GLU A 116 -28.06 10.65 5.09
N LYS A 117 -29.34 11.02 4.96
CA LYS A 117 -30.28 10.44 3.97
C LYS A 117 -29.96 10.95 2.55
N ILE A 118 -28.70 10.84 2.11
CA ILE A 118 -28.31 11.20 0.76
C ILE A 118 -28.55 10.00 -0.14
N SER A 119 -29.31 10.22 -1.21
CA SER A 119 -29.50 9.21 -2.25
C SER A 119 -28.13 8.89 -2.86
N TYR A 120 -27.68 7.64 -2.74
CA TYR A 120 -26.43 7.15 -3.37
C TYR A 120 -26.38 7.44 -4.87
N VAL A 121 -27.54 7.49 -5.54
CA VAL A 121 -27.69 7.81 -6.96
C VAL A 121 -27.25 9.26 -7.23
N HIS A 122 -27.58 10.20 -6.36
CA HIS A 122 -27.19 11.60 -6.51
C HIS A 122 -25.67 11.77 -6.34
N TRP A 123 -25.12 11.13 -5.33
CA TRP A 123 -23.68 11.15 -5.05
C TRP A 123 -22.83 10.53 -6.18
N LEU A 124 -23.26 9.36 -6.73
CA LEU A 124 -22.61 8.73 -7.88
C LEU A 124 -22.73 9.58 -9.15
N ARG A 125 -23.82 10.34 -9.32
CA ARG A 125 -24.03 11.22 -10.46
C ARG A 125 -23.09 12.43 -10.45
N GLU A 126 -22.82 13.00 -9.27
CA GLU A 126 -21.85 14.08 -9.13
C GLU A 126 -20.40 13.61 -9.33
N LEU A 127 -20.07 12.37 -8.94
CA LEU A 127 -18.76 11.78 -9.20
C LEU A 127 -18.51 11.49 -10.69
N ALA A 128 -19.56 11.15 -11.44
CA ALA A 128 -19.46 10.86 -12.87
C ALA A 128 -19.40 12.12 -13.76
N LEU A 129 -19.74 13.29 -13.22
CA LEU A 129 -19.79 14.58 -13.94
C LEU A 129 -18.54 15.44 -13.73
N ARG A 130 -17.53 14.93 -13.00
CA ARG A 130 -16.21 15.56 -12.78
C ARG A 130 -15.09 14.76 -13.42
#